data_3cfed22232ac67810f285ced986aaa2c
#
_entry.id   3cfed22232ac67810f285ced986aaa2c
#
_cell.length_a   1.000
_cell.length_b   1.000
_cell.length_c   1.000
_cell.angle_alpha   90.00
_cell.angle_beta   90.00
_cell.angle_gamma   90.00
#
_symmetry.space_group_name_H-M   'P 1'
#
loop_
_entity.id
_entity.type
_entity.pdbx_description
1 polymer ?
#
loop_
_entity_poly.entity_id
_entity_poly.type
_entity_poly.pdbx_seq_one_letter_code
_entity_poly.pdbx_strand_id
1 'polypeptide(L)'
;MKSTILLTICSLFISIFSFGQTSTEQFETESHGSASFTDNGVIFNILSHVNTYDIQANYPGTGWNGSAVDNRYIDNSAPGNQATGTSFSIKTTSNLFKVNRFWVYASAADLTLSVSGTLTITGKLSGVTKFTQTKTTGFATSMGTTNGFTLIDLTNLNGQNYSNIIIDQLEITAGGGYVYLSLDAFTWVKDSNVVLAANEVKSSKKELSIYPNPTNGPLTIKTEANKKLEVYSQSGQLVKTIEAKKGETETDISELPTGNYLIKSSSESYKIIKK
;
A
#
# COMPACT_ATOMS: atom_id res chain seq x y z
N MET A 1 -15.89 24.21 -62.97
CA MET A 1 -15.72 22.95 -62.26
C MET A 1 -15.11 23.24 -60.88
N LYS A 2 -15.89 23.13 -59.84
CA LYS A 2 -15.42 23.33 -58.44
C LYS A 2 -15.07 21.97 -57.87
N SER A 3 -13.79 21.75 -57.57
CA SER A 3 -13.31 20.53 -56.94
C SER A 3 -13.51 20.63 -55.41
N THR A 4 -14.37 19.78 -54.85
CA THR A 4 -14.61 19.68 -53.43
C THR A 4 -13.61 18.70 -52.86
N ILE A 5 -12.66 19.19 -52.06
CA ILE A 5 -11.73 18.34 -51.32
C ILE A 5 -12.45 17.86 -50.06
N LEU A 6 -12.74 16.57 -50.01
CA LEU A 6 -13.31 15.88 -48.85
C LEU A 6 -12.17 15.56 -47.88
N LEU A 7 -12.08 16.33 -46.78
CA LEU A 7 -11.10 16.08 -45.71
C LEU A 7 -11.65 14.99 -44.80
N THR A 8 -11.16 13.77 -44.99
CA THR A 8 -11.48 12.66 -44.11
C THR A 8 -10.60 12.78 -42.84
N ILE A 9 -11.18 13.27 -41.76
CA ILE A 9 -10.54 13.27 -40.44
C ILE A 9 -10.62 11.85 -39.90
N CYS A 10 -9.53 11.11 -40.02
CA CYS A 10 -9.35 9.82 -39.38
C CYS A 10 -9.05 10.07 -37.89
N SER A 11 -10.06 10.04 -37.03
CA SER A 11 -9.89 10.10 -35.58
C SER A 11 -9.28 8.77 -35.08
N LEU A 12 -7.95 8.80 -34.92
CA LEU A 12 -7.21 7.70 -34.31
C LEU A 12 -7.56 7.66 -32.81
N PHE A 13 -8.49 6.81 -32.41
CA PHE A 13 -8.71 6.47 -31.01
C PHE A 13 -7.49 5.68 -30.52
N ILE A 14 -6.49 6.38 -29.98
CA ILE A 14 -5.43 5.73 -29.22
C ILE A 14 -6.06 5.35 -27.87
N SER A 15 -6.47 4.10 -27.73
CA SER A 15 -6.78 3.51 -26.42
C SER A 15 -5.48 3.48 -25.64
N ILE A 16 -5.26 4.45 -24.76
CA ILE A 16 -4.17 4.42 -23.80
C ILE A 16 -4.54 3.36 -22.77
N PHE A 17 -4.14 2.12 -23.01
CA PHE A 17 -4.10 1.12 -21.96
C PHE A 17 -3.03 1.57 -20.97
N SER A 18 -3.44 2.16 -19.87
CA SER A 18 -2.56 2.46 -18.74
C SER A 18 -2.19 1.11 -18.09
N PHE A 19 -1.19 0.44 -18.64
CA PHE A 19 -0.54 -0.64 -17.93
C PHE A 19 0.14 0.00 -16.70
N GLY A 20 -0.12 -0.51 -15.51
CA GLY A 20 0.57 -0.06 -14.32
C GLY A 20 2.08 -0.13 -14.55
N GLN A 21 2.77 0.99 -14.37
CA GLN A 21 4.22 1.06 -14.56
C GLN A 21 4.90 0.18 -13.51
N THR A 22 5.72 -0.76 -13.97
CA THR A 22 6.59 -1.55 -13.06
C THR A 22 7.71 -0.64 -12.56
N SER A 23 7.95 -0.64 -11.27
CA SER A 23 9.06 0.04 -10.62
C SER A 23 9.89 -0.95 -9.80
N THR A 24 11.15 -0.61 -9.57
CA THR A 24 12.03 -1.35 -8.65
C THR A 24 12.69 -0.35 -7.72
N GLU A 25 12.33 -0.42 -6.45
CA GLU A 25 12.97 0.36 -5.38
C GLU A 25 14.25 -0.34 -4.94
N GLN A 26 15.36 0.41 -4.96
CA GLN A 26 16.69 -0.03 -4.56
C GLN A 26 17.17 0.70 -3.30
N PHE A 27 16.35 1.53 -2.69
CA PHE A 27 16.57 2.29 -1.46
C PHE A 27 17.76 3.27 -1.47
N GLU A 28 18.53 3.38 -2.54
CA GLU A 28 19.78 4.16 -2.63
C GLU A 28 19.59 5.67 -2.40
N THR A 29 18.38 6.20 -2.60
CA THR A 29 18.04 7.60 -2.36
C THR A 29 17.40 7.85 -0.99
N GLU A 30 17.08 6.80 -0.25
CA GLU A 30 16.38 6.89 1.01
C GLU A 30 17.33 7.17 2.19
N SER A 31 16.79 7.70 3.28
CA SER A 31 17.59 8.03 4.46
C SER A 31 17.78 6.84 5.38
N HIS A 32 18.98 6.68 5.94
CA HIS A 32 19.23 5.70 7.00
C HIS A 32 18.27 5.91 8.19
N GLY A 33 17.72 4.83 8.73
CA GLY A 33 16.77 4.84 9.84
C GLY A 33 15.35 5.24 9.44
N SER A 34 15.07 5.43 8.14
CA SER A 34 13.70 5.70 7.68
C SER A 34 12.82 4.47 7.79
N ALA A 35 11.64 4.62 8.38
CA ALA A 35 10.58 3.61 8.41
C ALA A 35 9.60 3.76 7.24
N SER A 36 9.99 4.45 6.18
CA SER A 36 9.21 4.61 4.95
C SER A 36 10.10 4.96 3.78
N PHE A 37 9.61 4.70 2.57
CA PHE A 37 10.24 5.09 1.31
C PHE A 37 9.18 5.56 0.31
N THR A 38 9.63 6.27 -0.75
CA THR A 38 8.73 6.74 -1.81
C THR A 38 9.24 6.29 -3.17
N ASP A 39 8.48 5.46 -3.85
CA ASP A 39 8.78 5.04 -5.23
C ASP A 39 7.57 5.27 -6.14
N ASN A 40 7.81 5.76 -7.35
CA ASN A 40 6.79 6.06 -8.37
C ASN A 40 5.59 6.87 -7.83
N GLY A 41 5.86 7.81 -6.91
CA GLY A 41 4.85 8.68 -6.27
C GLY A 41 3.93 7.96 -5.27
N VAL A 42 4.31 6.76 -4.81
CA VAL A 42 3.61 6.01 -3.77
C VAL A 42 4.48 5.94 -2.51
N ILE A 43 3.89 6.30 -1.37
CA ILE A 43 4.54 6.19 -0.07
C ILE A 43 4.27 4.80 0.49
N PHE A 44 5.34 4.09 0.80
CA PHE A 44 5.34 2.79 1.47
C PHE A 44 5.86 2.96 2.90
N ASN A 45 5.14 2.44 3.87
CA ASN A 45 5.54 2.39 5.27
C ASN A 45 6.13 1.02 5.59
N ILE A 46 7.24 0.98 6.31
CA ILE A 46 7.84 -0.23 6.86
C ILE A 46 7.26 -0.41 8.26
N LEU A 47 6.40 -1.40 8.42
CA LEU A 47 5.75 -1.71 9.70
C LEU A 47 6.47 -2.88 10.37
N SER A 48 7.19 -2.61 11.44
CA SER A 48 7.85 -3.63 12.26
C SER A 48 6.82 -4.42 13.08
N HIS A 49 6.92 -5.75 13.10
CA HIS A 49 6.08 -6.64 13.93
C HIS A 49 6.90 -7.33 15.01
N VAL A 50 7.95 -8.06 14.59
CA VAL A 50 8.95 -8.65 15.48
C VAL A 50 10.29 -8.10 15.05
N ASN A 51 11.02 -7.51 15.96
CA ASN A 51 12.19 -6.67 15.73
C ASN A 51 11.84 -5.32 15.07
N THR A 52 12.80 -4.39 15.05
CA THR A 52 12.66 -3.09 14.39
C THR A 52 13.28 -3.17 13.00
N TYR A 53 12.56 -2.68 12.01
CA TYR A 53 12.99 -2.60 10.62
C TYR A 53 13.00 -1.17 10.15
N ASP A 54 14.08 -0.80 9.50
CA ASP A 54 14.24 0.50 8.84
C ASP A 54 15.20 0.39 7.65
N ILE A 55 15.48 1.48 6.98
CA ILE A 55 16.43 1.53 5.87
C ILE A 55 17.85 1.63 6.41
N GLN A 56 18.65 0.61 6.13
CA GLN A 56 20.06 0.53 6.50
C GLN A 56 20.94 1.20 5.43
N ALA A 57 21.87 2.06 5.87
CA ALA A 57 22.87 2.70 4.99
C ALA A 57 24.28 2.78 5.61
N ASN A 58 24.50 2.13 6.78
CA ASN A 58 25.79 2.18 7.47
C ASN A 58 26.80 1.16 6.96
N TYR A 59 26.39 0.21 6.12
CA TYR A 59 27.22 -0.87 5.60
C TYR A 59 27.26 -0.85 4.07
N PRO A 60 27.99 0.10 3.44
CA PRO A 60 28.03 0.20 1.99
C PRO A 60 28.63 -1.06 1.36
N GLY A 61 28.07 -1.46 0.20
CA GLY A 61 28.50 -2.66 -0.52
C GLY A 61 27.94 -3.96 0.04
N THR A 62 26.99 -3.92 0.98
CA THR A 62 26.36 -5.12 1.56
C THR A 62 24.95 -5.40 1.04
N GLY A 63 24.32 -4.48 0.28
CA GLY A 63 23.06 -4.66 -0.40
C GLY A 63 23.18 -5.38 -1.75
N TRP A 64 22.04 -5.56 -2.42
CA TRP A 64 21.97 -6.26 -3.71
C TRP A 64 20.81 -5.73 -4.57
N ASN A 65 21.10 -4.99 -5.62
CA ASN A 65 20.08 -4.39 -6.50
C ASN A 65 19.45 -5.35 -7.52
N GLY A 66 19.74 -6.64 -7.42
CA GLY A 66 19.30 -7.66 -8.38
C GLY A 66 20.32 -8.00 -9.47
N SER A 67 21.41 -7.21 -9.61
CA SER A 67 22.48 -7.42 -10.60
C SER A 67 23.88 -7.12 -10.07
N ALA A 68 23.99 -6.22 -9.10
CA ALA A 68 25.26 -5.81 -8.49
C ALA A 68 25.06 -5.50 -7.02
N VAL A 69 26.14 -5.42 -6.27
CA VAL A 69 26.13 -4.94 -4.88
C VAL A 69 25.79 -3.45 -4.86
N ASP A 70 25.06 -3.01 -3.84
CA ASP A 70 24.73 -1.62 -3.53
C ASP A 70 24.82 -1.34 -2.03
N ASN A 71 24.17 -0.27 -1.53
CA ASN A 71 24.53 0.25 -0.21
C ASN A 71 23.37 0.33 0.75
N ARG A 72 22.12 0.19 0.28
CA ARG A 72 20.95 0.41 1.13
C ARG A 72 19.88 -0.64 0.90
N TYR A 73 19.22 -1.01 1.98
CA TYR A 73 18.18 -2.02 2.00
C TYR A 73 17.35 -1.90 3.28
N ILE A 74 16.20 -2.53 3.35
CA ILE A 74 15.45 -2.66 4.62
C ILE A 74 16.07 -3.80 5.43
N ASP A 75 16.33 -3.59 6.73
CA ASP A 75 16.79 -4.67 7.60
C ASP A 75 16.44 -4.48 9.09
N ASN A 76 16.83 -5.45 9.92
CA ASN A 76 16.71 -5.43 11.36
C ASN A 76 18.09 -5.45 12.06
N SER A 77 19.08 -4.71 11.54
CA SER A 77 20.47 -4.74 12.03
C SER A 77 20.72 -4.04 13.37
N ALA A 78 19.74 -3.33 13.94
CA ALA A 78 19.93 -2.65 15.21
C ALA A 78 20.36 -3.62 16.33
N PRO A 79 21.28 -3.21 17.24
CA PRO A 79 21.78 -4.07 18.31
C PRO A 79 20.65 -4.64 19.19
N GLY A 80 20.69 -5.95 19.46
CA GLY A 80 19.68 -6.65 20.24
C GLY A 80 18.38 -6.97 19.50
N ASN A 81 18.34 -6.70 18.22
CA ASN A 81 17.15 -6.81 17.36
C ASN A 81 17.13 -8.12 16.55
N GLN A 82 17.31 -9.27 17.22
CA GLN A 82 17.50 -10.57 16.58
C GLN A 82 16.63 -11.65 17.23
N ALA A 83 15.35 -11.36 17.44
CA ALA A 83 14.39 -12.35 17.95
C ALA A 83 13.96 -13.32 16.85
N THR A 84 13.65 -14.56 17.23
CA THR A 84 13.03 -15.57 16.35
C THR A 84 11.65 -15.11 15.87
N GLY A 85 11.29 -15.49 14.65
CA GLY A 85 10.03 -15.05 14.04
C GLY A 85 10.07 -13.60 13.60
N THR A 86 11.27 -13.07 13.29
CA THR A 86 11.47 -11.70 12.82
C THR A 86 10.55 -11.39 11.65
N SER A 87 9.84 -10.25 11.69
CA SER A 87 8.83 -9.92 10.69
C SER A 87 8.55 -8.43 10.57
N PHE A 88 8.20 -8.03 9.33
CA PHE A 88 7.76 -6.69 9.00
C PHE A 88 6.77 -6.70 7.84
N SER A 89 6.16 -5.57 7.56
CA SER A 89 5.34 -5.35 6.37
C SER A 89 5.74 -4.10 5.62
N ILE A 90 5.61 -4.15 4.29
CA ILE A 90 5.59 -2.99 3.41
C ILE A 90 4.13 -2.66 3.14
N LYS A 91 3.66 -1.47 3.52
CA LYS A 91 2.26 -1.08 3.45
C LYS A 91 2.05 0.31 2.88
N THR A 92 1.05 0.45 2.00
CA THR A 92 0.57 1.75 1.52
C THR A 92 -0.71 2.17 2.26
N THR A 93 -1.00 3.47 2.28
CA THR A 93 -2.24 4.02 2.87
C THR A 93 -3.17 4.62 1.82
N SER A 94 -2.70 4.84 0.60
CA SER A 94 -3.44 5.57 -0.44
C SER A 94 -3.51 4.84 -1.78
N ASN A 95 -2.64 3.87 -2.02
CA ASN A 95 -2.55 3.18 -3.30
C ASN A 95 -2.61 1.67 -3.13
N LEU A 96 -3.12 0.99 -4.14
CA LEU A 96 -3.00 -0.46 -4.26
C LEU A 96 -1.80 -0.80 -5.12
N PHE A 97 -1.22 -1.96 -4.87
CA PHE A 97 -0.08 -2.42 -5.62
C PHE A 97 -0.08 -3.94 -5.80
N LYS A 98 0.75 -4.41 -6.71
CA LYS A 98 1.10 -5.80 -6.95
C LYS A 98 2.59 -5.94 -6.79
N VAL A 99 3.06 -7.09 -6.37
CA VAL A 99 4.51 -7.34 -6.21
C VAL A 99 4.95 -8.43 -7.17
N ASN A 100 5.98 -8.15 -7.95
CA ASN A 100 6.55 -9.13 -8.86
C ASN A 100 7.64 -9.95 -8.18
N ARG A 101 8.60 -9.29 -7.53
CA ARG A 101 9.75 -9.92 -6.90
C ARG A 101 10.46 -8.97 -5.95
N PHE A 102 11.31 -9.52 -5.12
CA PHE A 102 12.27 -8.80 -4.28
C PHE A 102 13.41 -9.76 -3.91
N TRP A 103 14.47 -9.23 -3.36
CA TRP A 103 15.58 -10.02 -2.88
C TRP A 103 15.61 -10.00 -1.35
N VAL A 104 16.00 -11.11 -0.74
CA VAL A 104 16.15 -11.22 0.71
C VAL A 104 17.49 -11.81 1.08
N TYR A 105 18.11 -11.24 2.10
CA TYR A 105 19.20 -11.86 2.84
C TYR A 105 18.61 -12.39 4.15
N ALA A 106 18.81 -13.66 4.46
CA ALA A 106 18.27 -14.29 5.67
C ALA A 106 19.36 -15.16 6.32
N SER A 107 19.65 -14.89 7.60
CA SER A 107 20.74 -15.56 8.31
C SER A 107 20.46 -15.77 9.80
N ALA A 108 21.35 -16.51 10.46
CA ALA A 108 21.48 -16.51 11.91
C ALA A 108 21.99 -15.14 12.42
N ALA A 109 22.02 -14.98 13.74
CA ALA A 109 22.47 -13.75 14.41
C ALA A 109 23.93 -13.37 14.11
N ASP A 110 24.77 -14.35 13.88
CA ASP A 110 26.20 -14.20 13.53
C ASP A 110 26.44 -14.05 12.01
N LEU A 111 25.37 -13.80 11.26
CA LEU A 111 25.33 -13.70 9.80
C LEU A 111 25.64 -15.01 9.06
N THR A 112 25.61 -16.16 9.75
CA THR A 112 25.75 -17.48 9.12
C THR A 112 24.54 -17.75 8.21
N LEU A 113 24.78 -17.95 6.90
CA LEU A 113 23.77 -18.22 5.87
C LEU A 113 23.36 -19.70 5.79
N SER A 114 24.22 -20.63 6.23
CA SER A 114 24.01 -22.08 6.10
C SER A 114 23.04 -22.67 7.14
N VAL A 115 22.29 -21.82 7.85
CA VAL A 115 21.25 -22.27 8.78
C VAL A 115 19.96 -22.65 8.06
N SER A 116 19.19 -23.57 8.65
CA SER A 116 17.87 -23.92 8.11
C SER A 116 16.80 -22.94 8.61
N GLY A 117 16.01 -22.41 7.69
CA GLY A 117 14.94 -21.49 8.01
C GLY A 117 13.84 -21.47 6.97
N THR A 118 12.84 -20.67 7.21
CA THR A 118 11.68 -20.47 6.33
C THR A 118 11.41 -18.99 6.12
N LEU A 119 10.75 -18.66 5.02
CA LEU A 119 10.26 -17.32 4.76
C LEU A 119 8.78 -17.41 4.35
N THR A 120 7.90 -16.82 5.15
CA THR A 120 6.47 -16.73 4.86
C THR A 120 6.15 -15.36 4.31
N ILE A 121 5.52 -15.32 3.13
CA ILE A 121 5.11 -14.11 2.42
C ILE A 121 3.58 -14.08 2.43
N THR A 122 2.99 -13.00 2.95
CA THR A 122 1.54 -12.83 3.03
C THR A 122 1.12 -11.50 2.40
N GLY A 123 0.29 -11.56 1.36
CA GLY A 123 -0.34 -10.39 0.77
C GLY A 123 -1.70 -10.13 1.40
N LYS A 124 -1.96 -8.87 1.82
CA LYS A 124 -3.22 -8.45 2.45
C LYS A 124 -3.84 -7.29 1.67
N LEU A 125 -5.15 -7.21 1.68
CA LEU A 125 -5.93 -6.08 1.20
C LEU A 125 -6.94 -5.69 2.27
N SER A 126 -6.83 -4.48 2.79
CA SER A 126 -7.66 -3.96 3.89
C SER A 126 -7.69 -4.92 5.09
N GLY A 127 -6.53 -5.47 5.47
CA GLY A 127 -6.35 -6.41 6.55
C GLY A 127 -6.76 -7.88 6.25
N VAL A 128 -7.40 -8.11 5.09
CA VAL A 128 -7.82 -9.48 4.68
C VAL A 128 -6.70 -10.13 3.90
N THR A 129 -6.27 -11.32 4.31
CA THR A 129 -5.29 -12.13 3.59
C THR A 129 -5.80 -12.53 2.21
N LYS A 130 -5.02 -12.23 1.17
CA LYS A 130 -5.27 -12.58 -0.22
C LYS A 130 -4.46 -13.80 -0.65
N PHE A 131 -3.26 -13.91 -0.14
CA PHE A 131 -2.42 -15.10 -0.30
C PHE A 131 -1.45 -15.21 0.87
N THR A 132 -1.02 -16.43 1.15
CA THR A 132 0.10 -16.75 2.02
C THR A 132 0.89 -17.89 1.39
N GLN A 133 2.21 -17.77 1.34
CA GLN A 133 3.09 -18.79 0.83
C GLN A 133 4.38 -18.84 1.63
N THR A 134 4.85 -20.06 1.93
CA THR A 134 6.09 -20.27 2.67
C THR A 134 7.14 -20.93 1.77
N LYS A 135 8.30 -20.28 1.64
CA LYS A 135 9.49 -20.84 1.03
C LYS A 135 10.33 -21.51 2.13
N THR A 136 10.71 -22.76 1.91
CA THR A 136 11.45 -23.59 2.88
C THR A 136 12.83 -24.01 2.39
N THR A 137 13.14 -23.80 1.12
CA THR A 137 14.40 -24.25 0.48
C THR A 137 14.88 -23.24 -0.56
N GLY A 138 16.12 -23.42 -1.05
CA GLY A 138 16.69 -22.59 -2.11
C GLY A 138 17.06 -21.19 -1.64
N PHE A 139 17.45 -21.04 -0.39
CA PHE A 139 18.08 -19.84 0.14
C PHE A 139 19.59 -19.86 -0.14
N ALA A 140 20.20 -18.70 -0.25
CA ALA A 140 21.63 -18.58 -0.33
C ALA A 140 22.30 -19.15 0.94
N THR A 141 23.33 -19.95 0.78
CA THR A 141 24.10 -20.55 1.88
C THR A 141 25.51 -19.98 2.00
N SER A 142 25.85 -19.03 1.13
CA SER A 142 27.10 -18.27 1.11
C SER A 142 26.88 -16.93 0.40
N MET A 143 27.82 -16.01 0.50
CA MET A 143 27.73 -14.69 -0.16
C MET A 143 27.66 -14.84 -1.70
N GLY A 144 28.45 -15.70 -2.30
CA GLY A 144 28.38 -16.03 -3.73
C GLY A 144 28.30 -14.82 -4.66
N THR A 145 27.58 -14.98 -5.77
CA THR A 145 27.42 -13.96 -6.81
C THR A 145 26.26 -12.97 -6.53
N THR A 146 25.43 -13.24 -5.53
CA THR A 146 24.27 -12.41 -5.17
C THR A 146 24.41 -11.75 -3.80
N ASN A 147 25.64 -11.64 -3.32
CA ASN A 147 25.97 -11.08 -2.00
C ASN A 147 25.13 -11.71 -0.85
N GLY A 148 24.83 -13.02 -0.96
CA GLY A 148 24.02 -13.77 0.02
C GLY A 148 22.50 -13.55 -0.10
N PHE A 149 22.07 -12.75 -1.05
CA PHE A 149 20.63 -12.53 -1.28
C PHE A 149 19.99 -13.66 -2.09
N THR A 150 18.76 -13.95 -1.80
CA THR A 150 17.91 -14.94 -2.48
C THR A 150 16.76 -14.22 -3.16
N LEU A 151 16.51 -14.53 -4.43
CA LEU A 151 15.35 -14.02 -5.15
C LEU A 151 14.05 -14.64 -4.62
N ILE A 152 13.09 -13.80 -4.31
CA ILE A 152 11.69 -14.15 -4.07
C ILE A 152 10.88 -13.67 -5.26
N ASP A 153 10.54 -14.59 -6.15
CA ASP A 153 9.81 -14.31 -7.38
C ASP A 153 8.33 -14.71 -7.22
N LEU A 154 7.46 -13.70 -7.06
CA LEU A 154 6.02 -13.92 -6.91
C LEU A 154 5.32 -14.26 -8.22
N THR A 155 6.01 -14.18 -9.36
CA THR A 155 5.47 -14.68 -10.63
C THR A 155 5.48 -16.22 -10.69
N ASN A 156 6.34 -16.85 -9.87
CA ASN A 156 6.45 -18.30 -9.75
C ASN A 156 6.97 -18.72 -8.36
N LEU A 157 6.24 -18.41 -7.30
CA LEU A 157 6.61 -18.84 -5.94
C LEU A 157 6.00 -20.21 -5.63
N ASN A 158 6.85 -21.23 -5.50
CA ASN A 158 6.44 -22.64 -5.31
C ASN A 158 5.44 -23.13 -6.39
N GLY A 159 5.66 -22.72 -7.66
CA GLY A 159 4.82 -23.12 -8.79
C GLY A 159 3.51 -22.33 -8.94
N GLN A 160 3.30 -21.27 -8.14
CA GLN A 160 2.11 -20.44 -8.19
C GLN A 160 2.46 -18.97 -8.49
N ASN A 161 1.59 -18.30 -9.25
CA ASN A 161 1.74 -16.89 -9.58
C ASN A 161 0.88 -16.01 -8.67
N TYR A 162 1.51 -15.18 -7.84
CA TYR A 162 0.88 -14.22 -6.94
C TYR A 162 1.04 -12.77 -7.42
N SER A 163 1.84 -12.52 -8.49
CA SER A 163 2.18 -11.17 -8.95
C SER A 163 0.99 -10.37 -9.51
N ASN A 164 -0.13 -11.02 -9.78
CA ASN A 164 -1.36 -10.37 -10.25
C ASN A 164 -2.35 -10.04 -9.12
N ILE A 165 -2.04 -10.42 -7.88
CA ILE A 165 -2.93 -10.20 -6.74
C ILE A 165 -2.73 -8.77 -6.23
N ILE A 166 -3.82 -8.01 -6.18
CA ILE A 166 -3.86 -6.63 -5.69
C ILE A 166 -3.86 -6.65 -4.16
N ILE A 167 -2.95 -5.89 -3.57
CA ILE A 167 -2.76 -5.76 -2.12
C ILE A 167 -2.52 -4.29 -1.72
N ASP A 168 -2.65 -3.99 -0.43
CA ASP A 168 -2.20 -2.76 0.21
C ASP A 168 -1.07 -3.01 1.22
N GLN A 169 -0.79 -4.30 1.51
CA GLN A 169 0.24 -4.71 2.45
C GLN A 169 0.88 -6.05 2.03
N LEU A 170 2.20 -6.09 2.02
CA LEU A 170 3.01 -7.30 1.92
C LEU A 170 3.69 -7.53 3.25
N GLU A 171 3.40 -8.64 3.93
CA GLU A 171 4.04 -9.07 5.18
C GLU A 171 5.04 -10.17 4.91
N ILE A 172 6.20 -10.08 5.54
CA ILE A 172 7.30 -11.02 5.41
C ILE A 172 7.71 -11.46 6.81
N THR A 173 7.72 -12.76 7.05
CA THR A 173 8.07 -13.37 8.33
C THR A 173 9.11 -14.45 8.12
N ALA A 174 10.24 -14.34 8.79
CA ALA A 174 11.25 -15.40 8.82
C ALA A 174 11.01 -16.35 9.98
N GLY A 175 11.39 -17.62 9.81
CA GLY A 175 11.25 -18.68 10.82
C GLY A 175 12.46 -19.61 10.86
N GLY A 176 12.46 -20.52 11.82
CA GLY A 176 13.57 -21.44 12.03
C GLY A 176 14.83 -20.74 12.54
N GLY A 177 15.97 -20.97 11.94
CA GLY A 177 17.26 -20.36 12.30
C GLY A 177 17.45 -18.93 11.81
N TYR A 178 16.54 -18.37 11.00
CA TYR A 178 16.63 -17.01 10.50
C TYR A 178 16.12 -16.01 11.55
N VAL A 179 17.02 -15.17 12.04
CA VAL A 179 16.73 -14.08 13.00
C VAL A 179 17.16 -12.72 12.46
N TYR A 180 18.04 -12.69 11.44
CA TYR A 180 18.38 -11.52 10.66
C TYR A 180 17.73 -11.62 9.29
N LEU A 181 17.08 -10.56 8.86
CA LEU A 181 16.38 -10.50 7.58
C LEU A 181 16.54 -9.11 6.95
N SER A 182 17.02 -9.09 5.69
CA SER A 182 17.03 -7.88 4.88
C SER A 182 16.20 -8.05 3.63
N LEU A 183 15.69 -6.95 3.08
CA LEU A 183 14.98 -6.90 1.81
C LEU A 183 15.54 -5.79 0.93
N ASP A 184 15.76 -6.13 -0.35
CA ASP A 184 16.29 -5.22 -1.35
C ASP A 184 15.66 -5.44 -2.73
N ALA A 185 15.87 -4.49 -3.66
CA ALA A 185 15.39 -4.54 -5.05
C ALA A 185 13.89 -4.89 -5.16
N PHE A 186 13.06 -4.15 -4.44
CA PHE A 186 11.61 -4.36 -4.39
C PHE A 186 10.94 -3.96 -5.70
N THR A 187 10.57 -4.95 -6.51
CA THR A 187 9.93 -4.76 -7.83
C THR A 187 8.42 -4.93 -7.71
N TRP A 188 7.68 -3.89 -8.04
CA TRP A 188 6.25 -3.79 -7.86
C TRP A 188 5.56 -3.08 -9.01
N VAL A 189 4.23 -3.13 -9.05
CA VAL A 189 3.38 -2.47 -10.05
C VAL A 189 2.30 -1.69 -9.33
N LYS A 190 2.20 -0.39 -9.63
CA LYS A 190 1.10 0.45 -9.14
C LYS A 190 -0.21 -0.01 -9.75
N ASP A 191 -1.20 -0.33 -8.93
CA ASP A 191 -2.55 -0.58 -9.40
C ASP A 191 -3.27 0.76 -9.63
N SER A 192 -4.00 0.86 -10.74
CA SER A 192 -4.76 2.07 -11.09
C SER A 192 -6.01 2.27 -10.22
N ASN A 193 -6.43 1.23 -9.50
CA ASN A 193 -7.53 1.32 -8.55
C ASN A 193 -7.01 2.06 -7.30
N VAL A 194 -7.28 3.36 -7.23
CA VAL A 194 -7.05 4.13 -6.02
C VAL A 194 -8.02 3.61 -4.99
N VAL A 195 -7.53 3.01 -3.90
CA VAL A 195 -8.34 2.90 -2.69
C VAL A 195 -8.51 4.32 -2.18
N LEU A 196 -9.60 4.94 -2.54
CA LEU A 196 -10.15 5.96 -1.67
C LEU A 196 -10.41 5.21 -0.36
N ALA A 197 -9.63 5.52 0.66
CA ALA A 197 -9.81 4.98 2.00
C ALA A 197 -11.13 5.48 2.57
N ALA A 198 -12.21 4.93 2.06
CA ALA A 198 -13.42 4.69 2.81
C ALA A 198 -13.38 3.19 3.07
N ASN A 199 -13.01 2.79 4.27
CA ASN A 199 -13.44 1.52 4.78
C ASN A 199 -14.96 1.49 4.59
N GLU A 200 -15.43 0.96 3.46
CA GLU A 200 -16.74 0.35 3.46
C GLU A 200 -16.58 -0.90 4.34
N VAL A 201 -16.67 -0.67 5.64
CA VAL A 201 -17.15 -1.70 6.52
C VAL A 201 -18.43 -2.17 5.82
N LYS A 202 -18.48 -3.39 5.33
CA LYS A 202 -19.74 -4.09 5.08
C LYS A 202 -20.43 -4.22 6.42
N SER A 203 -20.93 -3.12 6.93
CA SER A 203 -21.91 -3.06 7.98
C SER A 203 -23.21 -3.51 7.34
N SER A 204 -23.68 -4.63 7.78
CA SER A 204 -25.10 -4.97 7.72
C SER A 204 -25.92 -3.78 8.21
N LYS A 205 -26.69 -3.15 7.32
CA LYS A 205 -27.46 -1.91 7.47
C LYS A 205 -26.65 -0.61 7.42
N LYS A 206 -26.80 0.13 6.33
CA LYS A 206 -26.44 1.56 6.29
C LYS A 206 -27.29 2.28 7.33
N GLU A 207 -26.69 2.61 8.48
CA GLU A 207 -27.38 3.37 9.52
C GLU A 207 -27.54 4.86 9.20
N LEU A 208 -26.79 5.34 8.18
CA LEU A 208 -26.80 6.74 7.76
C LEU A 208 -26.78 6.81 6.23
N SER A 209 -27.66 7.60 5.63
CA SER A 209 -27.63 7.98 4.22
C SER A 209 -27.81 9.49 4.08
N ILE A 210 -27.09 10.10 3.13
CA ILE A 210 -27.11 11.54 2.88
C ILE A 210 -27.27 11.76 1.38
N TYR A 211 -28.31 12.50 1.01
CA TYR A 211 -28.64 12.80 -0.38
C TYR A 211 -29.33 14.16 -0.54
N PRO A 212 -29.27 14.76 -1.77
CA PRO A 212 -28.53 14.35 -2.94
C PRO A 212 -27.02 14.58 -2.78
N ASN A 213 -26.23 13.77 -3.48
CA ASN A 213 -24.79 13.98 -3.59
C ASN A 213 -24.34 13.70 -5.06
N PRO A 214 -23.91 14.71 -5.82
CA PRO A 214 -23.66 16.10 -5.46
C PRO A 214 -24.92 16.92 -5.08
N THR A 215 -24.73 17.99 -4.29
CA THR A 215 -25.78 18.92 -3.85
C THR A 215 -25.48 20.37 -4.26
N ASN A 216 -26.54 21.17 -4.42
CA ASN A 216 -26.44 22.64 -4.52
C ASN A 216 -26.58 23.35 -3.15
N GLY A 217 -26.76 22.57 -2.05
CA GLY A 217 -26.90 23.06 -0.67
C GLY A 217 -27.85 22.21 0.15
N PRO A 218 -29.11 22.07 -0.24
CA PRO A 218 -30.08 21.23 0.49
C PRO A 218 -29.64 19.76 0.52
N LEU A 219 -29.78 19.15 1.72
CA LEU A 219 -29.43 17.74 1.98
C LEU A 219 -30.52 17.11 2.85
N THR A 220 -30.84 15.87 2.55
CA THR A 220 -31.64 15.00 3.43
C THR A 220 -30.69 13.96 4.05
N ILE A 221 -30.76 13.85 5.36
CA ILE A 221 -29.99 12.91 6.17
C ILE A 221 -30.97 11.91 6.76
N LYS A 222 -30.81 10.63 6.43
CA LYS A 222 -31.59 9.54 6.99
C LYS A 222 -30.74 8.70 7.94
N THR A 223 -31.22 8.53 9.18
CA THR A 223 -30.52 7.80 10.24
C THR A 223 -31.47 6.96 11.11
N GLU A 224 -31.00 5.84 11.63
CA GLU A 224 -31.77 4.94 12.52
C GLU A 224 -31.78 5.41 13.99
N ALA A 225 -30.94 6.39 14.36
CA ALA A 225 -30.85 6.94 15.71
C ALA A 225 -30.51 8.43 15.66
N ASN A 226 -30.74 9.16 16.74
CA ASN A 226 -30.28 10.54 16.87
C ASN A 226 -28.75 10.57 16.85
N LYS A 227 -28.17 11.39 15.96
CA LYS A 227 -26.71 11.50 15.78
C LYS A 227 -26.30 12.94 15.65
N LYS A 228 -25.20 13.31 16.29
CA LYS A 228 -24.49 14.55 16.02
C LYS A 228 -23.53 14.32 14.85
N LEU A 229 -23.64 15.14 13.82
CA LEU A 229 -22.82 15.09 12.62
C LEU A 229 -21.97 16.35 12.51
N GLU A 230 -20.72 16.19 12.17
CA GLU A 230 -19.75 17.28 12.00
C GLU A 230 -19.33 17.37 10.54
N VAL A 231 -19.44 18.56 9.96
CA VAL A 231 -19.09 18.86 8.57
C VAL A 231 -17.72 19.52 8.54
N TYR A 232 -16.77 18.90 7.85
CA TYR A 232 -15.42 19.40 7.70
C TYR A 232 -15.15 19.82 6.25
N SER A 233 -14.42 20.90 6.07
CA SER A 233 -13.89 21.33 4.78
C SER A 233 -12.77 20.37 4.31
N GLN A 234 -12.33 20.52 3.08
CA GLN A 234 -11.20 19.77 2.53
C GLN A 234 -9.87 20.02 3.27
N SER A 235 -9.73 21.18 3.92
CA SER A 235 -8.59 21.52 4.80
C SER A 235 -8.69 20.94 6.22
N GLY A 236 -9.75 20.17 6.52
CA GLY A 236 -9.97 19.59 7.84
C GLY A 236 -10.58 20.55 8.87
N GLN A 237 -11.02 21.75 8.48
CA GLN A 237 -11.68 22.69 9.36
C GLN A 237 -13.14 22.28 9.59
N LEU A 238 -13.60 22.25 10.84
CA LEU A 238 -15.03 22.09 11.17
C LEU A 238 -15.77 23.34 10.73
N VAL A 239 -16.74 23.17 9.82
CA VAL A 239 -17.50 24.29 9.20
C VAL A 239 -18.96 24.29 9.59
N LYS A 240 -19.53 23.16 10.03
CA LYS A 240 -20.92 23.05 10.48
C LYS A 240 -21.12 21.84 11.38
N THR A 241 -22.09 21.93 12.29
CA THR A 241 -22.58 20.79 13.07
C THR A 241 -24.07 20.62 12.79
N ILE A 242 -24.53 19.37 12.63
CA ILE A 242 -25.91 19.01 12.31
C ILE A 242 -26.40 17.99 13.34
N GLU A 243 -27.51 18.29 13.97
CA GLU A 243 -28.21 17.36 14.88
C GLU A 243 -29.25 16.56 14.08
N ALA A 244 -28.86 15.38 13.61
CA ALA A 244 -29.74 14.49 12.87
C ALA A 244 -30.60 13.66 13.82
N LYS A 245 -31.92 13.72 13.64
CA LYS A 245 -32.90 12.93 14.40
C LYS A 245 -33.14 11.58 13.71
N LYS A 246 -33.57 10.59 14.49
CA LYS A 246 -34.00 9.30 13.94
C LYS A 246 -35.08 9.52 12.87
N GLY A 247 -34.89 8.89 11.70
CA GLY A 247 -35.70 9.10 10.50
C GLY A 247 -34.95 10.01 9.51
N GLU A 248 -35.67 10.97 8.92
CA GLU A 248 -35.14 11.93 7.97
C GLU A 248 -35.01 13.32 8.60
N THR A 249 -33.87 13.95 8.37
CA THR A 249 -33.54 15.31 8.79
C THR A 249 -33.13 16.12 7.57
N GLU A 250 -33.83 17.19 7.28
CA GLU A 250 -33.45 18.15 6.25
C GLU A 250 -32.44 19.16 6.81
N THR A 251 -31.42 19.48 6.04
CA THR A 251 -30.43 20.49 6.37
C THR A 251 -29.97 21.21 5.11
N ASP A 252 -29.28 22.31 5.25
CA ASP A 252 -28.78 23.10 4.14
C ASP A 252 -27.33 23.50 4.39
N ILE A 253 -26.51 23.35 3.38
CA ILE A 253 -25.09 23.78 3.34
C ILE A 253 -24.87 24.81 2.20
N SER A 254 -25.91 25.52 1.75
CA SER A 254 -25.80 26.49 0.67
C SER A 254 -24.82 27.63 0.99
N GLU A 255 -24.66 27.96 2.28
CA GLU A 255 -23.71 28.97 2.77
C GLU A 255 -22.23 28.56 2.59
N LEU A 256 -21.96 27.26 2.39
CA LEU A 256 -20.61 26.78 2.23
C LEU A 256 -20.15 26.95 0.76
N PRO A 257 -18.89 27.29 0.51
CA PRO A 257 -18.33 27.38 -0.85
C PRO A 257 -18.45 26.05 -1.63
N THR A 258 -18.43 26.14 -2.95
CA THR A 258 -18.31 24.97 -3.83
C THR A 258 -17.05 24.18 -3.48
N GLY A 259 -17.17 22.86 -3.31
CA GLY A 259 -16.03 22.02 -2.93
C GLY A 259 -16.45 20.66 -2.36
N ASN A 260 -15.44 19.94 -1.85
CA ASN A 260 -15.62 18.66 -1.18
C ASN A 260 -15.71 18.88 0.33
N TYR A 261 -16.65 18.21 0.95
CA TYR A 261 -16.86 18.21 2.39
C TYR A 261 -16.90 16.78 2.92
N LEU A 262 -16.49 16.60 4.17
CA LEU A 262 -16.59 15.34 4.89
C LEU A 262 -17.58 15.51 6.03
N ILE A 263 -18.67 14.74 6.02
CA ILE A 263 -19.63 14.68 7.12
C ILE A 263 -19.28 13.45 7.97
N LYS A 264 -19.00 13.67 9.26
CA LYS A 264 -18.60 12.62 10.21
C LYS A 264 -19.62 12.46 11.33
N SER A 265 -19.89 11.20 11.68
CA SER A 265 -20.46 10.80 12.97
C SER A 265 -19.39 10.16 13.85
N SER A 266 -19.75 9.67 15.03
CA SER A 266 -18.82 8.91 15.89
C SER A 266 -18.30 7.62 15.26
N SER A 267 -18.99 7.03 14.28
CA SER A 267 -18.70 5.72 13.70
C SER A 267 -18.57 5.72 12.17
N GLU A 268 -19.00 6.77 11.48
CA GLU A 268 -19.10 6.80 10.02
C GLU A 268 -18.69 8.15 9.46
N SER A 269 -18.23 8.15 8.19
CA SER A 269 -17.91 9.38 7.46
C SER A 269 -18.42 9.31 6.02
N TYR A 270 -18.92 10.44 5.50
CA TYR A 270 -19.48 10.58 4.15
C TYR A 270 -18.87 11.77 3.44
N LYS A 271 -18.43 11.55 2.21
CA LYS A 271 -18.00 12.63 1.33
C LYS A 271 -19.21 13.25 0.63
N ILE A 272 -19.33 14.57 0.68
CA ILE A 272 -20.33 15.36 -0.03
C ILE A 272 -19.63 16.28 -1.02
N ILE A 273 -20.19 16.38 -2.22
CA ILE A 273 -19.74 17.30 -3.27
C ILE A 273 -20.76 18.45 -3.35
N LYS A 274 -20.34 19.66 -2.97
CA LYS A 274 -21.11 20.90 -3.10
C LYS A 274 -20.80 21.52 -4.45
N LYS A 275 -21.81 21.73 -5.29
CA LYS A 275 -21.72 22.42 -6.58
C LYS A 275 -21.89 23.93 -6.43
#